data_44bcba75f6b7dfb5981ebdb26599de48
#
_entry.id   44bcba75f6b7dfb5981ebdb26599de48
#
_cell.length_a   1.000
_cell.length_b   1.000
_cell.length_c   1.000
_cell.angle_alpha   90.00
_cell.angle_beta   90.00
_cell.angle_gamma   90.00
#
_symmetry.space_group_name_H-M   'P 1'
#
loop_
_entity.id
_entity.type
_entity.pdbx_description
1 polymer ?
#
loop_
_entity_poly.entity_id
_entity_poly.type
_entity_poly.pdbx_seq_one_letter_code
_entity_poly.pdbx_strand_id
1 'polypeptide(L)'
;MNSIKEVTQLCLLENARVDETLNFINNKIDTLENKRDKARCKIAYRTINSLKNTKNRKSSWKDFCSNLRQYILFFNDKVEVSDDILKNIREYLDEFKMINNNMNINVIDSYPSWFTYSNQLEYMYKFQERKENIQSIGDSLLYNLTGYNQYNSLSQKISVKEAIQLKGGETLLVSLPTGGGKSLVGQLPALINREKRKTS
;
A
#
# COMPACT_ATOMS: atom_id res chain seq x y z
N MET A 1 15.38 15.44 1.32
CA MET A 1 14.22 14.94 2.08
C MET A 1 13.53 16.03 2.90
N ASN A 2 14.27 16.85 3.67
CA ASN A 2 13.66 17.97 4.41
C ASN A 2 12.84 18.90 3.50
N SER A 3 13.29 19.16 2.29
CA SER A 3 12.60 20.04 1.34
C SER A 3 11.16 19.59 0.96
N ILE A 4 10.88 18.28 0.87
CA ILE A 4 9.51 17.79 0.55
C ILE A 4 8.58 17.99 1.72
N LYS A 5 9.05 17.69 2.93
CA LYS A 5 8.27 17.91 4.16
C LYS A 5 7.96 19.41 4.31
N GLU A 6 8.96 20.27 4.14
CA GLU A 6 8.80 21.73 4.24
C GLU A 6 7.81 22.28 3.21
N VAL A 7 7.95 21.88 1.94
CA VAL A 7 7.05 22.34 0.88
C VAL A 7 5.61 21.84 1.11
N THR A 8 5.46 20.60 1.55
CA THR A 8 4.14 20.04 1.90
C THR A 8 3.53 20.79 3.07
N GLN A 9 4.33 21.04 4.12
CA GLN A 9 3.90 21.78 5.31
C GLN A 9 3.46 23.21 4.97
N LEU A 10 4.23 23.93 4.17
CA LEU A 10 3.89 25.28 3.71
C LEU A 10 2.58 25.28 2.89
N CYS A 11 2.40 24.31 2.01
CA CYS A 11 1.19 24.19 1.22
C CYS A 11 -0.06 23.95 2.10
N LEU A 12 0.04 23.16 3.16
CA LEU A 12 -1.05 22.89 4.10
C LEU A 12 -1.33 24.08 5.00
N LEU A 13 -0.31 24.81 5.41
CA LEU A 13 -0.43 25.98 6.28
C LEU A 13 -0.99 27.19 5.53
N GLU A 14 -0.43 27.52 4.40
CA GLU A 14 -0.85 28.68 3.60
C GLU A 14 -2.10 28.38 2.75
N ASN A 15 -2.45 27.12 2.57
CA ASN A 15 -3.54 26.65 1.71
C ASN A 15 -3.45 27.17 0.26
N ALA A 16 -2.22 27.40 -0.20
CA ALA A 16 -1.84 28.02 -1.47
C ALA A 16 -0.85 27.15 -2.26
N ARG A 17 -0.64 27.51 -3.54
CA ARG A 17 0.39 26.90 -4.44
C ARG A 17 0.28 25.37 -4.59
N VAL A 18 -0.94 24.84 -4.51
CA VAL A 18 -1.17 23.39 -4.55
C VAL A 18 -0.60 22.76 -5.82
N ASP A 19 -0.80 23.37 -7.00
CA ASP A 19 -0.32 22.85 -8.28
C ASP A 19 1.21 22.91 -8.39
N GLU A 20 1.82 24.00 -7.93
CA GLU A 20 3.29 24.11 -7.87
C GLU A 20 3.92 23.07 -6.98
N THR A 21 3.31 22.85 -5.81
CA THR A 21 3.72 21.80 -4.86
C THR A 21 3.61 20.40 -5.46
N LEU A 22 2.49 20.10 -6.14
CA LEU A 22 2.32 18.81 -6.82
C LEU A 22 3.37 18.59 -7.91
N ASN A 23 3.63 19.59 -8.74
CA ASN A 23 4.66 19.52 -9.79
C ASN A 23 6.05 19.33 -9.19
N PHE A 24 6.39 20.08 -8.13
CA PHE A 24 7.66 19.92 -7.43
C PHE A 24 7.86 18.49 -6.88
N ILE A 25 6.85 17.95 -6.18
CA ILE A 25 6.92 16.60 -5.61
C ILE A 25 7.03 15.56 -6.74
N ASN A 26 6.25 15.70 -7.81
CA ASN A 26 6.28 14.75 -8.93
C ASN A 26 7.65 14.71 -9.62
N ASN A 27 8.25 15.88 -9.91
CA ASN A 27 9.60 15.95 -10.46
C ASN A 27 10.63 15.29 -9.55
N LYS A 28 10.45 15.41 -8.22
CA LYS A 28 11.33 14.73 -7.27
C LYS A 28 11.17 13.22 -7.30
N ILE A 29 9.95 12.68 -7.45
CA ILE A 29 9.70 11.23 -7.56
C ILE A 29 10.50 10.64 -8.71
N ASP A 30 10.55 11.34 -9.85
CA ASP A 30 11.21 10.84 -11.05
C ASP A 30 12.75 10.84 -10.92
N THR A 31 13.31 11.75 -10.12
CA THR A 31 14.76 11.89 -9.93
C THR A 31 15.34 11.02 -8.81
N LEU A 32 14.51 10.45 -7.94
CA LEU A 32 14.96 9.65 -6.82
C LEU A 32 15.21 8.20 -7.24
N GLU A 33 16.32 7.62 -6.80
CA GLU A 33 16.62 6.20 -6.97
C GLU A 33 16.11 5.37 -5.80
N ASN A 34 16.20 5.90 -4.59
CA ASN A 34 15.83 5.21 -3.36
C ASN A 34 14.31 4.97 -3.26
N LYS A 35 13.90 3.70 -3.19
CA LYS A 35 12.49 3.27 -3.09
C LYS A 35 11.77 3.88 -1.87
N ARG A 36 12.46 4.01 -0.73
CA ARG A 36 11.90 4.58 0.50
C ARG A 36 11.59 6.07 0.34
N ASP A 37 12.48 6.81 -0.30
CA ASP A 37 12.29 8.24 -0.55
C ASP A 37 11.22 8.46 -1.61
N LYS A 38 11.13 7.61 -2.64
CA LYS A 38 10.00 7.61 -3.58
C LYS A 38 8.67 7.39 -2.87
N ALA A 39 8.60 6.45 -1.92
CA ALA A 39 7.38 6.18 -1.16
C ALA A 39 6.95 7.40 -0.34
N ARG A 40 7.90 8.09 0.32
CA ARG A 40 7.64 9.34 1.05
C ARG A 40 7.09 10.44 0.16
N CYS A 41 7.70 10.65 -1.00
CA CYS A 41 7.21 11.61 -1.98
C CYS A 41 5.79 11.27 -2.46
N LYS A 42 5.51 9.99 -2.73
CA LYS A 42 4.17 9.54 -3.15
C LYS A 42 3.10 9.78 -2.07
N ILE A 43 3.43 9.62 -0.79
CA ILE A 43 2.50 9.90 0.32
C ILE A 43 2.23 11.41 0.39
N ALA A 44 3.28 12.25 0.35
CA ALA A 44 3.13 13.70 0.30
C ALA A 44 2.30 14.14 -0.91
N TYR A 45 2.60 13.61 -2.11
CA TYR A 45 1.83 13.88 -3.32
C TYR A 45 0.34 13.53 -3.15
N ARG A 46 0.02 12.35 -2.62
CA ARG A 46 -1.37 11.92 -2.39
C ARG A 46 -2.10 12.86 -1.44
N THR A 47 -1.45 13.32 -0.39
CA THR A 47 -2.04 14.24 0.58
C THR A 47 -2.38 15.58 -0.07
N ILE A 48 -1.45 16.19 -0.80
CA ILE A 48 -1.70 17.45 -1.49
C ILE A 48 -2.69 17.31 -2.65
N ASN A 49 -2.62 16.21 -3.40
CA ASN A 49 -3.59 15.94 -4.47
C ASN A 49 -5.01 15.69 -3.93
N SER A 50 -5.15 15.05 -2.77
CA SER A 50 -6.46 14.90 -2.13
C SER A 50 -7.02 16.26 -1.68
N LEU A 51 -6.18 17.17 -1.15
CA LEU A 51 -6.58 18.54 -0.84
C LEU A 51 -7.08 19.27 -2.09
N LYS A 52 -6.34 19.20 -3.20
CA LYS A 52 -6.76 19.78 -4.50
C LYS A 52 -8.11 19.25 -4.95
N ASN A 53 -8.27 17.92 -4.91
CA ASN A 53 -9.50 17.28 -5.35
C ASN A 53 -10.69 17.64 -4.45
N THR A 54 -10.50 17.77 -3.16
CA THR A 54 -11.54 18.19 -2.22
C THR A 54 -11.96 19.63 -2.47
N LYS A 55 -11.01 20.56 -2.66
CA LYS A 55 -11.31 21.95 -3.04
C LYS A 55 -12.10 22.03 -4.35
N ASN A 56 -11.80 21.19 -5.32
CA ASN A 56 -12.48 21.10 -6.59
C ASN A 56 -13.77 20.26 -6.54
N ARG A 57 -14.24 19.86 -5.36
CA ARG A 57 -15.43 19.01 -5.14
C ARG A 57 -15.38 17.65 -5.88
N LYS A 58 -14.18 17.12 -6.14
CA LYS A 58 -13.96 15.81 -6.75
C LYS A 58 -13.74 14.71 -5.72
N SER A 59 -13.53 15.07 -4.45
CA SER A 59 -13.30 14.18 -3.33
C SER A 59 -13.90 14.80 -2.05
N SER A 60 -14.02 14.02 -0.98
CA SER A 60 -14.55 14.47 0.30
C SER A 60 -13.43 14.94 1.24
N TRP A 61 -13.77 15.76 2.24
CA TRP A 61 -12.86 16.11 3.32
C TRP A 61 -12.47 14.88 4.17
N LYS A 62 -13.33 13.88 4.20
CA LYS A 62 -13.04 12.58 4.82
C LYS A 62 -11.87 11.85 4.13
N ASP A 63 -11.85 11.85 2.79
CA ASP A 63 -10.73 11.28 2.02
C ASP A 63 -9.42 12.05 2.27
N PHE A 64 -9.51 13.38 2.37
CA PHE A 64 -8.37 14.20 2.74
C PHE A 64 -7.86 13.86 4.14
N CYS A 65 -8.74 13.72 5.15
CA CYS A 65 -8.36 13.31 6.50
C CYS A 65 -7.65 11.96 6.53
N SER A 66 -8.12 10.99 5.75
CA SER A 66 -7.46 9.69 5.62
C SER A 66 -6.01 9.81 5.10
N ASN A 67 -5.81 10.60 4.04
CA ASN A 67 -4.47 10.83 3.48
C ASN A 67 -3.59 11.65 4.44
N LEU A 68 -4.14 12.68 5.10
CA LEU A 68 -3.43 13.49 6.10
C LEU A 68 -2.95 12.64 7.27
N ARG A 69 -3.83 11.77 7.79
CA ARG A 69 -3.44 10.82 8.84
C ARG A 69 -2.29 9.92 8.43
N GLN A 70 -2.34 9.36 7.22
CA GLN A 70 -1.23 8.54 6.69
C GLN A 70 0.07 9.34 6.58
N TYR A 71 -0.01 10.59 6.14
CA TYR A 71 1.14 11.48 6.06
C TYR A 71 1.78 11.70 7.44
N ILE A 72 0.97 12.08 8.45
CA ILE A 72 1.44 12.31 9.82
C ILE A 72 2.13 11.06 10.37
N LEU A 73 1.50 9.89 10.26
CA LEU A 73 2.07 8.61 10.73
C LEU A 73 3.38 8.25 10.02
N PHE A 74 3.44 8.47 8.72
CA PHE A 74 4.62 8.08 7.93
C PHE A 74 5.83 8.98 8.16
N PHE A 75 5.60 10.26 8.37
CA PHE A 75 6.66 11.22 8.68
C PHE A 75 6.95 11.32 10.18
N ASN A 76 6.11 10.70 11.02
CA ASN A 76 6.18 10.71 12.48
C ASN A 76 6.31 12.13 13.03
N ASP A 77 5.45 13.03 12.57
CA ASP A 77 5.49 14.44 12.93
C ASP A 77 4.10 15.08 12.90
N LYS A 78 3.95 16.16 13.67
CA LYS A 78 2.76 17.01 13.63
C LYS A 78 2.73 17.82 12.33
N VAL A 79 1.53 18.19 11.91
CA VAL A 79 1.29 19.01 10.72
C VAL A 79 0.47 20.23 11.09
N GLU A 80 0.94 21.41 10.73
CA GLU A 80 0.15 22.64 10.83
C GLU A 80 -0.71 22.79 9.59
N VAL A 81 -1.96 23.16 9.79
CA VAL A 81 -2.91 23.39 8.70
C VAL A 81 -3.53 24.77 8.83
N SER A 82 -3.97 25.35 7.70
CA SER A 82 -4.69 26.62 7.72
C SER A 82 -6.03 26.52 8.45
N ASP A 83 -6.53 27.65 8.94
CA ASP A 83 -7.86 27.74 9.56
C ASP A 83 -8.98 27.24 8.65
N ASP A 84 -8.86 27.48 7.34
CA ASP A 84 -9.83 27.01 6.33
C ASP A 84 -9.85 25.48 6.26
N ILE A 85 -8.68 24.84 6.20
CA ILE A 85 -8.58 23.38 6.23
C ILE A 85 -9.12 22.86 7.57
N LEU A 86 -8.69 23.43 8.68
CA LEU A 86 -9.08 23.01 10.02
C LEU A 86 -10.61 23.06 10.21
N LYS A 87 -11.25 24.12 9.77
CA LYS A 87 -12.70 24.28 9.82
C LYS A 87 -13.44 23.14 9.13
N ASN A 88 -12.93 22.70 7.98
CA ASN A 88 -13.57 21.67 7.17
C ASN A 88 -13.28 20.24 7.64
N ILE A 89 -12.14 19.99 8.32
CA ILE A 89 -11.78 18.65 8.81
C ILE A 89 -12.20 18.40 10.25
N ARG A 90 -12.65 19.42 10.98
CA ARG A 90 -12.90 19.36 12.43
C ARG A 90 -13.86 18.24 12.83
N GLU A 91 -14.91 18.01 12.05
CA GLU A 91 -15.90 16.97 12.31
C GLU A 91 -15.36 15.54 12.12
N TYR A 92 -14.26 15.38 11.36
CA TYR A 92 -13.66 14.07 11.05
C TYR A 92 -12.49 13.72 11.97
N LEU A 93 -11.97 14.65 12.79
CA LEU A 93 -10.77 14.42 13.59
C LEU A 93 -10.90 13.21 14.51
N ASP A 94 -12.02 13.08 15.20
CA ASP A 94 -12.28 11.96 16.13
C ASP A 94 -12.38 10.63 15.38
N GLU A 95 -13.05 10.60 14.22
CA GLU A 95 -13.17 9.40 13.39
C GLU A 95 -11.79 8.88 12.96
N PHE A 96 -10.90 9.78 12.56
CA PHE A 96 -9.54 9.44 12.13
C PHE A 96 -8.52 9.42 13.28
N LYS A 97 -8.97 9.51 14.55
CA LYS A 97 -8.08 9.52 15.71
C LYS A 97 -6.97 10.58 15.59
N MET A 98 -7.36 11.75 15.20
CA MET A 98 -6.51 12.93 15.14
C MET A 98 -6.94 13.95 16.21
N ILE A 99 -5.98 14.69 16.74
CA ILE A 99 -6.21 15.79 17.68
C ILE A 99 -5.68 17.09 17.10
N ASN A 100 -6.37 18.15 17.39
CA ASN A 100 -5.94 19.51 17.06
C ASN A 100 -5.45 20.23 18.33
N ASN A 101 -4.21 20.70 18.28
CA ASN A 101 -3.60 21.55 19.28
C ASN A 101 -3.13 22.84 18.60
N ASN A 102 -3.93 23.89 18.62
CA ASN A 102 -3.59 25.20 18.03
C ASN A 102 -3.07 25.10 16.59
N MET A 103 -3.91 24.66 15.67
CA MET A 103 -3.61 24.42 14.23
C MET A 103 -2.66 23.25 13.96
N ASN A 104 -2.06 22.67 14.98
CA ASN A 104 -1.24 21.48 14.84
C ASN A 104 -2.09 20.22 14.92
N ILE A 105 -2.13 19.45 13.86
CA ILE A 105 -2.79 18.15 13.79
C ILE A 105 -1.80 17.04 14.13
N ASN A 106 -2.14 16.25 15.13
CA ASN A 106 -1.43 15.04 15.53
C ASN A 106 -2.34 13.83 15.43
N VAL A 107 -1.76 12.66 15.30
CA VAL A 107 -2.48 11.39 15.40
C VAL A 107 -2.41 10.89 16.84
N ILE A 108 -3.56 10.51 17.40
CA ILE A 108 -3.61 9.80 18.67
C ILE A 108 -3.20 8.34 18.38
N ASP A 109 -2.24 7.83 19.11
CA ASP A 109 -1.92 6.40 19.14
C ASP A 109 -3.08 5.62 19.75
N SER A 110 -4.09 5.34 18.93
CA SER A 110 -5.20 4.49 19.36
C SER A 110 -5.00 3.10 18.79
N TYR A 111 -4.56 2.22 19.66
CA TYR A 111 -4.45 0.79 19.32
C TYR A 111 -5.79 0.11 19.65
N PRO A 112 -6.23 -0.85 18.84
CA PRO A 112 -7.31 -1.72 19.26
C PRO A 112 -6.97 -2.38 20.60
N SER A 113 -7.94 -2.57 21.49
CA SER A 113 -7.73 -3.13 22.84
C SER A 113 -7.06 -4.53 22.85
N TRP A 114 -7.15 -5.26 21.75
CA TRP A 114 -6.49 -6.56 21.55
C TRP A 114 -5.02 -6.46 21.11
N PHE A 115 -4.54 -5.25 20.81
CA PHE A 115 -3.17 -5.02 20.33
C PHE A 115 -2.29 -4.60 21.52
N THR A 116 -1.51 -5.53 22.02
CA THR A 116 -0.72 -5.36 23.27
C THR A 116 0.66 -4.71 23.09
N TYR A 117 1.11 -4.48 21.86
CA TYR A 117 2.46 -3.99 21.57
C TYR A 117 2.45 -2.70 20.78
N SER A 118 2.50 -1.57 21.46
CA SER A 118 2.53 -0.22 20.85
C SER A 118 3.67 -0.02 19.85
N ASN A 119 4.85 -0.59 20.13
CA ASN A 119 6.05 -0.43 19.30
C ASN A 119 5.96 -1.16 17.94
N GLN A 120 5.02 -2.09 17.77
CA GLN A 120 4.87 -2.81 16.50
C GLN A 120 4.12 -2.02 15.45
N LEU A 121 3.29 -1.04 15.81
CA LEU A 121 2.63 -0.17 14.81
C LEU A 121 3.60 0.75 14.08
N GLU A 122 4.67 1.20 14.74
CA GLU A 122 5.74 1.90 14.04
C GLU A 122 6.35 1.05 12.91
N TYR A 123 6.46 -0.27 13.11
CA TYR A 123 6.91 -1.20 12.07
C TYR A 123 5.92 -1.33 10.91
N MET A 124 4.63 -1.28 11.16
CA MET A 124 3.60 -1.36 10.11
C MET A 124 3.61 -0.14 9.18
N TYR A 125 3.98 1.03 9.70
CA TYR A 125 4.08 2.28 8.94
C TYR A 125 5.50 2.55 8.41
N LYS A 126 6.52 1.79 8.87
CA LYS A 126 7.85 1.84 8.26
C LYS A 126 7.80 1.18 6.89
N PHE A 127 8.42 1.82 5.91
CA PHE A 127 8.56 1.23 4.59
C PHE A 127 9.34 -0.08 4.70
N GLN A 128 8.68 -1.18 4.41
CA GLN A 128 9.32 -2.48 4.26
C GLN A 128 9.51 -2.74 2.77
N GLU A 129 10.74 -2.93 2.35
CA GLU A 129 11.01 -3.42 1.01
C GLU A 129 10.40 -4.82 0.87
N ARG A 130 9.61 -5.01 -0.18
CA ARG A 130 9.18 -6.37 -0.53
C ARG A 130 10.44 -7.16 -0.83
N LYS A 131 10.64 -8.28 -0.14
CA LYS A 131 11.65 -9.25 -0.52
C LYS A 131 11.36 -9.64 -1.97
N GLU A 132 12.35 -9.48 -2.85
CA GLU A 132 12.22 -9.94 -4.23
C GLU A 132 11.93 -11.44 -4.17
N ASN A 133 10.84 -11.86 -4.79
CA ASN A 133 10.54 -13.27 -4.92
C ASN A 133 11.60 -13.87 -5.84
N ILE A 134 12.48 -14.69 -5.28
CA ILE A 134 13.43 -15.47 -6.08
C ILE A 134 12.59 -16.44 -6.90
N GLN A 135 12.61 -16.25 -8.21
CA GLN A 135 11.94 -17.15 -9.15
C GLN A 135 12.51 -18.56 -9.01
N SER A 136 11.64 -19.55 -9.09
CA SER A 136 12.04 -20.95 -9.07
C SER A 136 11.93 -21.56 -10.47
N ILE A 137 12.93 -22.34 -10.86
CA ILE A 137 12.96 -23.02 -12.16
C ILE A 137 11.69 -23.84 -12.35
N GLY A 138 11.05 -23.65 -13.50
CA GLY A 138 9.88 -24.42 -13.92
C GLY A 138 10.22 -25.89 -14.18
N ASP A 139 9.19 -26.68 -14.39
CA ASP A 139 9.29 -28.06 -14.84
C ASP A 139 8.53 -28.26 -16.15
N SER A 140 8.69 -29.42 -16.75
CA SER A 140 8.06 -29.74 -18.03
C SER A 140 6.53 -29.66 -18.00
N LEU A 141 5.93 -29.94 -16.86
CA LEU A 141 4.48 -29.86 -16.67
C LEU A 141 4.00 -28.42 -16.76
N LEU A 142 4.66 -27.49 -16.06
CA LEU A 142 4.36 -26.06 -16.12
C LEU A 142 4.50 -25.56 -17.56
N TYR A 143 5.63 -25.86 -18.20
CA TYR A 143 5.90 -25.39 -19.55
C TYR A 143 4.87 -25.91 -20.56
N ASN A 144 4.59 -27.22 -20.55
CA ASN A 144 3.68 -27.83 -21.51
C ASN A 144 2.22 -27.34 -21.37
N LEU A 145 1.78 -27.02 -20.15
CA LEU A 145 0.39 -26.60 -19.92
C LEU A 145 0.18 -25.09 -19.98
N THR A 146 1.22 -24.27 -19.73
CA THR A 146 1.07 -22.82 -19.58
C THR A 146 2.02 -22.01 -20.44
N GLY A 147 3.11 -22.61 -20.96
CA GLY A 147 4.20 -21.91 -21.63
C GLY A 147 5.18 -21.19 -20.69
N TYR A 148 4.97 -21.24 -19.38
CA TYR A 148 5.85 -20.57 -18.42
C TYR A 148 7.10 -21.39 -18.13
N ASN A 149 8.28 -20.73 -18.13
CA ASN A 149 9.57 -21.37 -17.84
C ASN A 149 9.94 -21.35 -16.35
N GLN A 150 9.23 -20.55 -15.53
CA GLN A 150 9.58 -20.33 -14.14
C GLN A 150 8.32 -20.13 -13.28
N TYR A 151 8.41 -20.53 -12.02
CA TYR A 151 7.46 -20.16 -10.97
C TYR A 151 7.88 -18.82 -10.37
N ASN A 152 6.92 -18.02 -9.90
CA ASN A 152 7.17 -16.75 -9.24
C ASN A 152 7.96 -16.90 -7.91
N SER A 153 7.88 -18.08 -7.29
CA SER A 153 8.61 -18.41 -6.07
C SER A 153 8.67 -19.92 -5.84
N LEU A 154 9.57 -20.36 -4.97
CA LEU A 154 9.62 -21.75 -4.52
C LEU A 154 8.32 -22.15 -3.79
N SER A 155 7.74 -21.24 -3.01
CA SER A 155 6.48 -21.49 -2.32
C SER A 155 5.31 -21.74 -3.29
N GLN A 156 5.24 -20.99 -4.41
CA GLN A 156 4.26 -21.24 -5.46
C GLN A 156 4.48 -22.63 -6.08
N LYS A 157 5.73 -22.99 -6.41
CA LYS A 157 6.07 -24.30 -6.99
C LYS A 157 5.64 -25.46 -6.09
N ILE A 158 5.95 -25.36 -4.80
CA ILE A 158 5.55 -26.38 -3.80
C ILE A 158 4.02 -26.46 -3.74
N SER A 159 3.33 -25.33 -3.59
CA SER A 159 1.86 -25.30 -3.51
C SER A 159 1.18 -25.90 -4.73
N VAL A 160 1.71 -25.65 -5.92
CA VAL A 160 1.20 -26.26 -7.17
C VAL A 160 1.38 -27.78 -7.14
N LYS A 161 2.55 -28.27 -6.72
CA LYS A 161 2.82 -29.71 -6.66
C LYS A 161 1.92 -30.44 -5.67
N GLU A 162 1.72 -29.86 -4.49
CA GLU A 162 0.79 -30.36 -3.48
C GLU A 162 -0.65 -30.38 -4.00
N ALA A 163 -1.07 -29.30 -4.68
CA ALA A 163 -2.42 -29.23 -5.26
C ALA A 163 -2.69 -30.30 -6.34
N ILE A 164 -1.65 -30.69 -7.11
CA ILE A 164 -1.77 -31.74 -8.12
C ILE A 164 -1.89 -33.15 -7.49
N GLN A 165 -1.30 -33.34 -6.31
CA GLN A 165 -1.26 -34.62 -5.62
C GLN A 165 -2.46 -34.85 -4.71
N LEU A 166 -3.33 -33.85 -4.50
CA LEU A 166 -4.53 -33.95 -3.69
C LEU A 166 -5.45 -35.11 -4.13
N LYS A 167 -5.83 -35.91 -3.16
CA LYS A 167 -6.82 -36.99 -3.33
C LYS A 167 -8.22 -36.50 -3.03
N GLY A 168 -9.22 -37.24 -3.47
CA GLY A 168 -10.60 -36.95 -3.14
C GLY A 168 -10.84 -36.92 -1.64
N GLY A 169 -11.49 -35.84 -1.13
CA GLY A 169 -11.75 -35.62 0.29
C GLY A 169 -10.65 -34.86 1.04
N GLU A 170 -9.49 -34.62 0.45
CA GLU A 170 -8.42 -33.83 1.06
C GLU A 170 -8.61 -32.33 0.78
N THR A 171 -8.12 -31.49 1.70
CA THR A 171 -8.15 -30.03 1.59
C THR A 171 -6.75 -29.46 1.72
N LEU A 172 -6.34 -28.62 0.78
CA LEU A 172 -5.08 -27.88 0.83
C LEU A 172 -5.34 -26.40 1.14
N LEU A 173 -4.76 -25.89 2.22
CA LEU A 173 -4.77 -24.48 2.54
C LEU A 173 -3.48 -23.84 2.04
N VAL A 174 -3.58 -22.90 1.09
CA VAL A 174 -2.45 -22.19 0.50
C VAL A 174 -2.47 -20.72 0.88
N SER A 175 -1.45 -20.27 1.60
CA SER A 175 -1.23 -18.85 1.92
C SER A 175 -0.01 -18.33 1.18
N LEU A 176 -0.23 -17.50 0.16
CA LEU A 176 0.82 -16.82 -0.59
C LEU A 176 0.58 -15.30 -0.54
N PRO A 177 1.63 -14.48 -0.57
CA PRO A 177 1.49 -13.02 -0.59
C PRO A 177 0.74 -12.55 -1.84
N THR A 178 0.25 -11.31 -1.80
CA THR A 178 -0.37 -10.66 -2.98
C THR A 178 0.66 -10.60 -4.12
N GLY A 179 0.27 -11.03 -5.31
CA GLY A 179 1.18 -11.18 -6.45
C GLY A 179 1.98 -12.49 -6.45
N GLY A 180 1.85 -13.36 -5.43
CA GLY A 180 2.55 -14.64 -5.34
C GLY A 180 2.03 -15.74 -6.28
N GLY A 181 1.10 -15.41 -7.19
CA GLY A 181 0.61 -16.34 -8.23
C GLY A 181 -0.32 -17.44 -7.73
N LYS A 182 -1.18 -17.14 -6.75
CA LYS A 182 -2.20 -18.08 -6.20
C LYS A 182 -3.06 -18.76 -7.27
N SER A 183 -3.42 -18.01 -8.33
CA SER A 183 -4.26 -18.52 -9.42
C SER A 183 -3.70 -19.78 -10.07
N LEU A 184 -2.38 -19.86 -10.23
CA LEU A 184 -1.72 -21.01 -10.85
C LEU A 184 -1.89 -22.30 -10.04
N VAL A 185 -1.99 -22.20 -8.71
CA VAL A 185 -2.19 -23.34 -7.81
C VAL A 185 -3.51 -24.07 -8.08
N GLY A 186 -4.56 -23.32 -8.43
CA GLY A 186 -5.84 -23.90 -8.79
C GLY A 186 -5.96 -24.22 -10.31
N GLN A 187 -5.36 -23.40 -11.16
CA GLN A 187 -5.44 -23.55 -12.61
C GLN A 187 -4.70 -24.77 -13.14
N LEU A 188 -3.51 -25.05 -12.64
CA LEU A 188 -2.69 -26.14 -13.17
C LEU A 188 -3.33 -27.52 -12.97
N PRO A 189 -3.85 -27.89 -11.79
CA PRO A 189 -4.63 -29.12 -11.61
C PRO A 189 -5.87 -29.20 -12.52
N ALA A 190 -6.56 -28.09 -12.73
CA ALA A 190 -7.71 -28.03 -13.64
C ALA A 190 -7.34 -28.30 -15.09
N LEU A 191 -6.20 -27.75 -15.55
CA LEU A 191 -5.67 -28.02 -16.91
C LEU A 191 -5.30 -29.49 -17.09
N ILE A 192 -4.64 -30.11 -16.11
CA ILE A 192 -4.31 -31.53 -16.13
C ILE A 192 -5.59 -32.39 -16.27
N ASN A 193 -6.60 -32.08 -15.49
CA ASN A 193 -7.86 -32.83 -15.53
C ASN A 193 -8.60 -32.65 -16.87
N ARG A 194 -8.49 -31.47 -17.47
CA ARG A 194 -9.04 -31.21 -18.80
C ARG A 194 -8.32 -32.04 -19.89
N GLU A 195 -7.00 -32.12 -19.87
CA GLU A 195 -6.23 -32.90 -20.83
C GLU A 195 -6.53 -34.40 -20.66
N LYS A 196 -6.63 -34.93 -19.43
CA LYS A 196 -7.04 -36.33 -19.18
C LYS A 196 -8.38 -36.68 -19.81
N ARG A 197 -9.37 -35.76 -19.74
CA ARG A 197 -10.71 -35.98 -20.32
C ARG A 197 -10.73 -35.97 -21.86
N LYS A 198 -9.76 -35.35 -22.51
CA LYS A 198 -9.65 -35.35 -23.98
C LYS A 198 -9.04 -36.64 -24.53
N THR A 199 -8.27 -37.34 -23.70
CA THR A 199 -7.56 -38.58 -24.09
C THR A 199 -8.29 -39.84 -23.66
N SER A 200 -9.43 -39.72 -22.98
CA SER A 200 -10.38 -40.80 -22.65
C SER A 200 -11.57 -40.80 -23.58
#